data_be78eb23a8d06cf7e3ea971d7c827eaf
#
_entry.id   be78eb23a8d06cf7e3ea971d7c827eaf
#
_cell.length_a   1.000
_cell.length_b   1.000
_cell.length_c   1.000
_cell.angle_alpha   90.00
_cell.angle_beta   90.00
_cell.angle_gamma   90.00
#
_symmetry.space_group_name_H-M   'P 1'
#
loop_
_entity.id
_entity.type
_entity.pdbx_description
1 polymer ?
#
loop_
_entity_poly.entity_id
_entity_poly.type
_entity_poly.pdbx_seq_one_letter_code
_entity_poly.pdbx_strand_id
1 'polypeptide(L)'
;MTYLSKVRLATQNLEDKIIDYQDWAEIVLGPDYKNIYSDEYLRRASKVFGIFLKNVGMQEAEGDKTGELKDLLNQIKAERIKLSTVNIEYNAIQRAEARNNLFTEQLIEAINRLEPLEIPEHENTYRLDSDSTLLITLSDFHAGSTFEVRGLYGETVNKYDYNIMWHRLYNLIDQIEADCIDFKDCKVAILGDCFENILRTASLLKLREPVIDTVIRFSEDMCRWLLHLHLKLGTDIEVITVGGNHDTQRLLESRPTFEDENLTKFVVVYMKQRYEGIIGVDINDYQDIAIKNIRGTNIMFCHGEDKDLSTTMDYFSNLYNVDIDEGYGGHLHRPESKAIGITEVGDRMFTRVGSIVGIDTFAKKIRVAARPSVYVTLYTDNGKTWSRNYYL
;
A
#
# COMPACT_ATOMS: atom_id res chain seq x y z
N MET A 1 -2.30 27.41 61.00
CA MET A 1 -2.84 26.25 60.27
C MET A 1 -2.05 26.09 58.99
N THR A 2 -1.43 24.95 58.75
CA THR A 2 -0.68 24.70 57.53
C THR A 2 -1.65 24.58 56.38
N TYR A 3 -1.19 24.81 55.14
CA TYR A 3 -2.01 24.64 53.93
C TYR A 3 -2.65 23.25 53.86
N LEU A 4 -1.91 22.22 54.21
CA LEU A 4 -2.38 20.83 54.26
C LEU A 4 -3.52 20.60 55.25
N SER A 5 -3.46 21.27 56.43
CA SER A 5 -4.54 21.21 57.44
C SER A 5 -5.81 21.91 56.98
N LYS A 6 -5.69 23.02 56.22
CA LYS A 6 -6.84 23.69 55.64
C LYS A 6 -7.52 22.83 54.55
N VAL A 7 -6.70 22.18 53.71
CA VAL A 7 -7.19 21.28 52.62
C VAL A 7 -7.92 20.07 53.22
N ARG A 8 -7.34 19.46 54.30
CA ARG A 8 -7.98 18.33 55.00
C ARG A 8 -9.34 18.75 55.61
N LEU A 9 -9.38 19.88 56.29
CA LEU A 9 -10.63 20.37 56.91
C LEU A 9 -11.69 20.72 55.84
N ALA A 10 -11.29 21.36 54.75
CA ALA A 10 -12.22 21.68 53.66
C ALA A 10 -12.77 20.39 52.99
N THR A 11 -11.94 19.38 52.82
CA THR A 11 -12.38 18.12 52.23
C THR A 11 -13.31 17.34 53.15
N GLN A 12 -13.05 17.37 54.47
CA GLN A 12 -13.92 16.78 55.48
C GLN A 12 -15.28 17.51 55.47
N ASN A 13 -15.29 18.84 55.47
CA ASN A 13 -16.51 19.65 55.46
C ASN A 13 -17.33 19.43 54.17
N LEU A 14 -16.67 19.17 53.05
CA LEU A 14 -17.34 18.79 51.75
C LEU A 14 -18.00 17.40 51.88
N GLU A 15 -17.34 16.43 52.48
CA GLU A 15 -17.91 15.08 52.69
C GLU A 15 -19.09 15.13 53.67
N ASP A 16 -18.99 15.93 54.69
CA ASP A 16 -20.05 16.15 55.72
C ASP A 16 -21.17 17.07 55.19
N LYS A 17 -21.10 17.53 53.91
CA LYS A 17 -22.04 18.43 53.27
C LYS A 17 -22.23 19.79 53.98
N ILE A 18 -21.19 20.26 54.67
CA ILE A 18 -21.16 21.59 55.34
C ILE A 18 -20.83 22.68 54.32
N ILE A 19 -20.03 22.36 53.33
CA ILE A 19 -19.67 23.21 52.18
C ILE A 19 -19.93 22.48 50.87
N ASP A 20 -20.06 23.21 49.77
CA ASP A 20 -20.16 22.61 48.44
C ASP A 20 -18.77 22.49 47.76
N TYR A 21 -18.75 21.93 46.54
CA TYR A 21 -17.52 21.74 45.80
C TYR A 21 -16.91 23.06 45.30
N GLN A 22 -17.66 24.12 45.20
CA GLN A 22 -17.19 25.46 44.81
C GLN A 22 -16.48 26.12 45.99
N ASP A 23 -17.07 26.06 47.16
CA ASP A 23 -16.44 26.51 48.41
C ASP A 23 -15.15 25.74 48.67
N TRP A 24 -15.17 24.42 48.48
CA TRP A 24 -14.00 23.58 48.59
C TRP A 24 -12.89 24.03 47.61
N ALA A 25 -13.25 24.31 46.34
CA ALA A 25 -12.30 24.74 45.31
C ALA A 25 -11.69 26.11 45.67
N GLU A 26 -12.46 27.05 46.20
CA GLU A 26 -11.97 28.35 46.62
C GLU A 26 -10.96 28.24 47.79
N ILE A 27 -11.23 27.37 48.74
CA ILE A 27 -10.33 27.14 49.89
C ILE A 27 -9.05 26.43 49.48
N VAL A 28 -9.15 25.48 48.50
CA VAL A 28 -8.02 24.60 48.13
C VAL A 28 -7.23 25.19 46.98
N LEU A 29 -7.86 25.82 46.00
CA LEU A 29 -7.23 26.31 44.76
C LEU A 29 -7.05 27.82 44.73
N GLY A 30 -7.75 28.55 45.62
CA GLY A 30 -7.74 30.02 45.67
C GLY A 30 -8.84 30.65 44.81
N PRO A 31 -9.00 32.00 44.93
CA PRO A 31 -10.18 32.71 44.36
C PRO A 31 -10.26 32.68 42.83
N ASP A 32 -9.16 32.45 42.14
CA ASP A 32 -9.11 32.47 40.65
C ASP A 32 -9.48 31.13 39.99
N TYR A 33 -9.90 30.13 40.77
CA TYR A 33 -10.18 28.79 40.24
C TYR A 33 -11.22 28.75 39.13
N LYS A 34 -12.22 29.65 39.14
CA LYS A 34 -13.28 29.75 38.12
C LYS A 34 -12.78 30.10 36.72
N ASN A 35 -11.63 30.79 36.65
CA ASN A 35 -11.01 31.16 35.40
C ASN A 35 -10.13 30.03 34.78
N ILE A 36 -9.85 29.00 35.59
CA ILE A 36 -8.86 27.95 35.23
C ILE A 36 -9.52 26.58 35.05
N TYR A 37 -10.59 26.29 35.83
CA TYR A 37 -11.16 24.94 35.88
C TYR A 37 -12.69 24.97 35.69
N SER A 38 -13.24 23.98 34.94
CA SER A 38 -14.68 23.80 34.78
C SER A 38 -15.30 23.16 36.02
N ASP A 39 -16.58 23.40 36.24
CA ASP A 39 -17.37 22.84 37.36
C ASP A 39 -17.31 21.30 37.41
N GLU A 40 -17.35 20.66 36.27
CA GLU A 40 -17.25 19.21 36.21
C GLU A 40 -15.87 18.69 36.62
N TYR A 41 -14.81 19.41 36.24
CA TYR A 41 -13.45 19.09 36.68
C TYR A 41 -13.31 19.22 38.19
N LEU A 42 -13.83 20.30 38.78
CA LEU A 42 -13.79 20.55 40.24
C LEU A 42 -14.53 19.46 41.02
N ARG A 43 -15.71 19.07 40.55
CA ARG A 43 -16.51 18.00 41.14
C ARG A 43 -15.80 16.64 41.10
N ARG A 44 -15.10 16.33 40.03
CA ARG A 44 -14.29 15.11 39.94
C ARG A 44 -13.05 15.19 40.81
N ALA A 45 -12.35 16.32 40.80
CA ALA A 45 -11.12 16.52 41.55
C ALA A 45 -11.40 16.44 43.08
N SER A 46 -12.47 17.06 43.58
CA SER A 46 -12.83 17.00 45.00
C SER A 46 -13.12 15.58 45.49
N LYS A 47 -13.82 14.75 44.65
CA LYS A 47 -14.05 13.31 44.96
C LYS A 47 -12.78 12.49 44.99
N VAL A 48 -11.89 12.68 44.02
CA VAL A 48 -10.61 11.96 43.93
C VAL A 48 -9.72 12.35 45.12
N PHE A 49 -9.73 13.62 45.50
CA PHE A 49 -8.97 14.12 46.62
C PHE A 49 -9.52 13.61 47.95
N GLY A 50 -10.82 13.46 48.10
CA GLY A 50 -11.45 12.84 49.29
C GLY A 50 -11.03 11.37 49.45
N ILE A 51 -11.06 10.59 48.36
CA ILE A 51 -10.61 9.19 48.35
C ILE A 51 -9.09 9.12 48.72
N PHE A 52 -8.28 10.02 48.15
CA PHE A 52 -6.84 10.08 48.46
C PHE A 52 -6.59 10.37 49.92
N LEU A 53 -7.27 11.36 50.52
CA LEU A 53 -7.10 11.68 51.96
C LEU A 53 -7.57 10.56 52.88
N LYS A 54 -8.60 9.81 52.55
CA LYS A 54 -9.03 8.61 53.28
C LYS A 54 -7.98 7.52 53.25
N ASN A 55 -7.35 7.34 52.12
CA ASN A 55 -6.32 6.27 51.96
C ASN A 55 -4.95 6.68 52.57
N VAL A 56 -4.61 7.96 52.59
CA VAL A 56 -3.34 8.49 53.13
C VAL A 56 -3.47 8.85 54.61
N GLY A 57 -4.71 9.11 55.14
CA GLY A 57 -4.96 9.54 56.51
C GLY A 57 -4.79 8.48 57.60
N MET A 58 -4.40 7.25 57.26
CA MET A 58 -4.29 6.15 58.24
C MET A 58 -2.86 5.80 58.65
N GLN A 59 -1.84 6.59 58.34
CA GLN A 59 -0.48 6.33 58.89
C GLN A 59 0.30 7.63 59.12
N GLU A 60 0.08 8.28 60.24
CA GLU A 60 1.17 8.94 60.99
C GLU A 60 1.88 7.84 61.79
N ALA A 61 2.86 7.20 61.20
CA ALA A 61 3.86 6.37 61.85
C ALA A 61 5.22 6.82 61.37
N GLU A 62 6.03 7.18 62.32
CA GLU A 62 7.40 7.63 62.24
C GLU A 62 8.28 6.83 61.28
N GLY A 63 9.19 7.54 60.56
CA GLY A 63 10.42 7.01 59.98
C GLY A 63 10.33 6.80 58.43
N ASP A 64 11.17 7.56 57.76
CA ASP A 64 11.76 7.38 56.39
C ASP A 64 10.95 6.72 55.22
N LYS A 65 9.64 6.85 55.21
CA LYS A 65 8.76 6.39 54.15
C LYS A 65 8.47 7.43 53.05
N THR A 66 9.00 8.63 53.20
CA THR A 66 8.78 9.72 52.22
C THR A 66 9.51 9.49 50.91
N GLY A 67 10.60 8.71 50.90
CA GLY A 67 11.33 8.30 49.71
C GLY A 67 10.56 7.26 48.92
N GLU A 68 10.16 6.16 49.58
CA GLU A 68 9.38 5.08 48.93
C GLU A 68 8.03 5.54 48.40
N LEU A 69 7.35 6.47 49.07
CA LEU A 69 6.08 7.03 48.63
C LEU A 69 6.24 7.94 47.38
N LYS A 70 7.33 8.69 47.29
CA LYS A 70 7.70 9.47 46.13
C LYS A 70 8.02 8.59 44.91
N ASP A 71 8.76 7.51 45.15
CA ASP A 71 9.12 6.57 44.08
C ASP A 71 7.91 5.82 43.60
N LEU A 72 7.00 5.40 44.46
CA LEU A 72 5.73 4.78 44.09
C LEU A 72 4.82 5.76 43.29
N LEU A 73 4.73 7.02 43.71
CA LEU A 73 4.03 8.07 43.01
C LEU A 73 4.61 8.35 41.62
N ASN A 74 5.92 8.32 41.49
CA ASN A 74 6.60 8.47 40.21
C ASN A 74 6.36 7.26 39.30
N GLN A 75 6.35 6.05 39.82
CA GLN A 75 6.00 4.83 39.09
C GLN A 75 4.56 4.86 38.61
N ILE A 76 3.62 5.24 39.47
CA ILE A 76 2.19 5.39 39.07
C ILE A 76 2.02 6.45 38.01
N LYS A 77 2.74 7.58 38.07
CA LYS A 77 2.71 8.61 37.02
C LYS A 77 3.29 8.09 35.71
N ALA A 78 4.40 7.35 35.76
CA ALA A 78 5.01 6.76 34.57
C ALA A 78 4.10 5.73 33.92
N GLU A 79 3.47 4.85 34.72
CA GLU A 79 2.50 3.88 34.18
C GLU A 79 1.23 4.54 33.63
N ARG A 80 0.74 5.62 34.24
CA ARG A 80 -0.39 6.40 33.71
C ARG A 80 -0.04 7.06 32.36
N ILE A 81 1.18 7.57 32.22
CA ILE A 81 1.64 8.16 30.94
C ILE A 81 1.71 7.06 29.88
N LYS A 82 2.29 5.90 30.18
CA LYS A 82 2.34 4.76 29.27
C LYS A 82 0.95 4.31 28.84
N LEU A 83 0.02 4.12 29.77
CA LEU A 83 -1.36 3.74 29.46
C LEU A 83 -2.09 4.80 28.62
N SER A 84 -1.83 6.09 28.90
CA SER A 84 -2.40 7.19 28.10
C SER A 84 -1.85 7.17 26.67
N THR A 85 -0.55 6.95 26.48
CA THR A 85 0.09 6.85 25.17
C THR A 85 -0.46 5.66 24.40
N VAL A 86 -0.52 4.47 25.00
CA VAL A 86 -1.10 3.26 24.37
C VAL A 86 -2.55 3.49 23.98
N ASN A 87 -3.36 4.15 24.81
CA ASN A 87 -4.76 4.47 24.46
C ASN A 87 -4.86 5.47 23.33
N ILE A 88 -3.95 6.45 23.24
CA ILE A 88 -3.93 7.41 22.12
C ILE A 88 -3.58 6.69 20.82
N GLU A 89 -2.56 5.83 20.86
CA GLU A 89 -2.14 5.03 19.70
C GLU A 89 -3.23 4.05 19.26
N TYR A 90 -3.82 3.32 20.20
CA TYR A 90 -4.95 2.42 19.91
C TYR A 90 -6.14 3.15 19.27
N ASN A 91 -6.54 4.28 19.84
CA ASN A 91 -7.63 5.08 19.27
C ASN A 91 -7.26 5.69 17.91
N ALA A 92 -5.99 5.98 17.65
CA ALA A 92 -5.52 6.44 16.35
C ALA A 92 -5.63 5.33 15.29
N ILE A 93 -5.21 4.10 15.64
CA ILE A 93 -5.35 2.91 14.78
C ILE A 93 -6.83 2.64 14.48
N GLN A 94 -7.69 2.59 15.49
CA GLN A 94 -9.13 2.35 15.32
C GLN A 94 -9.81 3.42 14.44
N ARG A 95 -9.39 4.69 14.56
CA ARG A 95 -9.90 5.77 13.70
C ARG A 95 -9.37 5.67 12.26
N ALA A 96 -8.15 5.17 12.08
CA ALA A 96 -7.59 4.94 10.75
C ALA A 96 -8.33 3.78 10.06
N GLU A 97 -8.51 2.65 10.74
CA GLU A 97 -9.29 1.51 10.22
C GLU A 97 -10.73 1.90 9.87
N ALA A 98 -11.42 2.62 10.77
CA ALA A 98 -12.79 3.07 10.52
C ALA A 98 -12.89 4.02 9.31
N ARG A 99 -11.89 4.91 9.12
CA ARG A 99 -11.85 5.79 7.94
C ARG A 99 -11.57 5.01 6.66
N ASN A 100 -10.66 4.04 6.69
CA ASN A 100 -10.35 3.21 5.54
C ASN A 100 -11.56 2.37 5.13
N ASN A 101 -12.27 1.77 6.09
CA ASN A 101 -13.49 1.02 5.81
C ASN A 101 -14.57 1.91 5.20
N LEU A 102 -14.83 3.08 5.79
CA LEU A 102 -15.81 4.03 5.27
C LEU A 102 -15.42 4.54 3.87
N PHE A 103 -14.14 4.82 3.63
CA PHE A 103 -13.64 5.22 2.31
C PHE A 103 -13.84 4.11 1.29
N THR A 104 -13.51 2.86 1.65
CA THR A 104 -13.70 1.69 0.78
C THR A 104 -15.19 1.46 0.45
N GLU A 105 -16.08 1.57 1.45
CA GLU A 105 -17.53 1.46 1.23
C GLU A 105 -18.05 2.56 0.28
N GLN A 106 -17.66 3.81 0.48
CA GLN A 106 -18.05 4.91 -0.38
C GLN A 106 -17.49 4.75 -1.81
N LEU A 107 -16.28 4.23 -1.93
CA LEU A 107 -15.66 3.92 -3.21
C LEU A 107 -16.45 2.83 -3.96
N ILE A 108 -16.75 1.72 -3.30
CA ILE A 108 -17.53 0.62 -3.86
C ILE A 108 -18.91 1.15 -4.31
N GLU A 109 -19.57 1.95 -3.47
CA GLU A 109 -20.85 2.56 -3.83
C GLU A 109 -20.75 3.48 -5.05
N ALA A 110 -19.67 4.26 -5.15
CA ALA A 110 -19.44 5.13 -6.30
C ALA A 110 -19.17 4.32 -7.58
N ILE A 111 -18.37 3.25 -7.49
CA ILE A 111 -18.08 2.35 -8.62
C ILE A 111 -19.36 1.65 -9.10
N ASN A 112 -20.21 1.18 -8.18
CA ASN A 112 -21.48 0.52 -8.52
C ASN A 112 -22.49 1.43 -9.22
N ARG A 113 -22.31 2.74 -9.15
CA ARG A 113 -23.12 3.73 -9.88
C ARG A 113 -22.60 4.00 -11.31
N LEU A 114 -21.40 3.51 -11.64
CA LEU A 114 -20.89 3.63 -13.00
C LEU A 114 -21.70 2.74 -13.95
N GLU A 115 -21.81 3.17 -15.20
CA GLU A 115 -22.37 2.31 -16.23
C GLU A 115 -21.57 1.00 -16.33
N PRO A 116 -22.24 -0.15 -16.52
CA PRO A 116 -21.54 -1.42 -16.73
C PRO A 116 -20.51 -1.32 -17.85
N LEU A 117 -19.46 -2.13 -17.78
CA LEU A 117 -18.55 -2.25 -18.92
C LEU A 117 -19.33 -2.82 -20.09
N GLU A 118 -19.31 -2.12 -21.22
CA GLU A 118 -19.90 -2.62 -22.46
C GLU A 118 -19.09 -3.82 -22.95
N ILE A 119 -19.68 -5.00 -22.91
CA ILE A 119 -19.10 -6.23 -23.49
C ILE A 119 -19.64 -6.32 -24.91
N PRO A 120 -18.83 -6.06 -25.96
CA PRO A 120 -19.26 -6.24 -27.31
C PRO A 120 -19.63 -7.73 -27.56
N GLU A 121 -20.68 -7.98 -28.32
CA GLU A 121 -20.93 -9.34 -28.80
C GLU A 121 -19.74 -9.76 -29.68
N HIS A 122 -18.94 -10.70 -29.17
CA HIS A 122 -17.78 -11.21 -29.90
C HIS A 122 -17.94 -12.72 -30.08
N GLU A 123 -17.88 -13.14 -31.34
CA GLU A 123 -17.76 -14.55 -31.65
C GLU A 123 -16.30 -14.95 -31.37
N ASN A 124 -16.06 -15.69 -30.29
CA ASN A 124 -14.77 -16.29 -30.00
C ASN A 124 -14.35 -17.19 -31.17
N THR A 125 -13.46 -16.69 -32.01
CA THR A 125 -12.92 -17.44 -33.16
C THR A 125 -11.71 -18.27 -32.84
N TYR A 126 -11.14 -18.14 -31.63
CA TYR A 126 -9.93 -18.85 -31.23
C TYR A 126 -10.29 -20.08 -30.38
N ARG A 127 -10.06 -21.27 -30.93
CA ARG A 127 -10.01 -22.51 -30.16
C ARG A 127 -8.57 -22.69 -29.69
N LEU A 128 -8.35 -22.40 -28.43
CA LEU A 128 -7.06 -22.64 -27.78
C LEU A 128 -7.04 -24.10 -27.31
N ASP A 129 -6.36 -24.93 -28.04
CA ASP A 129 -6.34 -26.40 -27.80
C ASP A 129 -5.05 -26.83 -27.10
N SER A 130 -4.17 -25.87 -26.74
CA SER A 130 -2.88 -26.18 -26.11
C SER A 130 -2.98 -26.13 -24.58
N ASP A 131 -2.27 -27.04 -23.92
CA ASP A 131 -2.10 -27.03 -22.45
C ASP A 131 -0.97 -26.09 -22.05
N SER A 132 -1.12 -24.80 -22.39
CA SER A 132 -0.12 -23.77 -22.08
C SER A 132 -0.77 -22.51 -21.54
N THR A 133 0.00 -21.72 -20.79
CA THR A 133 -0.40 -20.46 -20.19
C THR A 133 0.50 -19.34 -20.67
N LEU A 134 -0.09 -18.27 -21.20
CA LEU A 134 0.62 -17.06 -21.56
C LEU A 134 0.72 -16.14 -20.32
N LEU A 135 1.92 -15.73 -19.95
CA LEU A 135 2.16 -14.76 -18.88
C LEU A 135 2.63 -13.44 -19.49
N ILE A 136 1.88 -12.37 -19.28
CA ILE A 136 2.22 -11.00 -19.66
C ILE A 136 2.64 -10.25 -18.39
N THR A 137 3.88 -9.74 -18.33
CA THR A 137 4.41 -9.02 -17.16
C THR A 137 4.56 -7.55 -17.45
N LEU A 138 3.74 -6.73 -16.80
CA LEU A 138 3.68 -5.26 -16.93
C LEU A 138 4.33 -4.62 -15.70
N SER A 139 5.16 -3.59 -15.90
CA SER A 139 5.81 -2.87 -14.79
C SER A 139 6.08 -1.42 -15.16
N ASP A 140 6.24 -0.59 -14.14
CA ASP A 140 6.75 0.78 -14.26
C ASP A 140 5.96 1.61 -15.29
N PHE A 141 4.66 1.75 -15.02
CA PHE A 141 3.74 2.56 -15.84
C PHE A 141 3.99 4.05 -15.62
N HIS A 142 4.22 4.45 -14.36
CA HIS A 142 4.33 5.86 -13.97
C HIS A 142 3.23 6.73 -14.58
N ALA A 143 1.97 6.26 -14.50
CA ALA A 143 0.82 7.00 -14.99
C ALA A 143 0.75 8.40 -14.34
N GLY A 144 0.40 9.41 -15.13
CA GLY A 144 0.45 10.83 -14.72
C GLY A 144 1.77 11.52 -15.02
N SER A 145 2.85 10.76 -15.30
CA SER A 145 4.14 11.34 -15.71
C SER A 145 4.09 11.88 -17.13
N THR A 146 4.65 13.06 -17.35
CA THR A 146 4.81 13.68 -18.69
C THR A 146 6.21 14.20 -18.86
N PHE A 147 6.92 13.70 -19.88
CA PHE A 147 8.28 14.13 -20.17
C PHE A 147 8.70 13.86 -21.62
N GLU A 148 9.80 14.48 -22.03
CA GLU A 148 10.50 14.21 -23.27
C GLU A 148 12.00 14.06 -22.99
N VAL A 149 12.60 12.98 -23.47
CA VAL A 149 14.04 12.74 -23.39
C VAL A 149 14.64 13.00 -24.75
N ARG A 150 15.59 13.94 -24.81
CA ARG A 150 16.31 14.28 -26.04
C ARG A 150 17.68 13.62 -26.08
N GLY A 151 18.05 13.20 -27.28
CA GLY A 151 19.36 12.62 -27.59
C GLY A 151 20.44 13.69 -27.80
N LEU A 152 21.60 13.21 -28.27
CA LEU A 152 22.82 14.04 -28.41
C LEU A 152 22.62 15.17 -29.44
N TYR A 153 21.85 14.91 -30.50
CA TYR A 153 21.64 15.87 -31.59
C TYR A 153 20.30 16.58 -31.52
N GLY A 154 19.61 16.49 -30.36
CA GLY A 154 18.31 17.11 -30.13
C GLY A 154 17.11 16.31 -30.60
N GLU A 155 17.34 15.12 -31.17
CA GLU A 155 16.28 14.18 -31.56
C GLU A 155 15.50 13.71 -30.32
N THR A 156 14.20 13.39 -30.45
CA THR A 156 13.39 12.81 -29.41
C THR A 156 13.73 11.32 -29.29
N VAL A 157 14.33 10.92 -28.18
CA VAL A 157 14.66 9.52 -27.86
C VAL A 157 13.45 8.81 -27.25
N ASN A 158 12.74 9.50 -26.35
CA ASN A 158 11.50 9.01 -25.76
C ASN A 158 10.60 10.19 -25.42
N LYS A 159 9.32 10.03 -25.71
CA LYS A 159 8.26 10.91 -25.26
C LYS A 159 7.24 10.08 -24.52
N TYR A 160 6.73 10.61 -23.41
CA TYR A 160 5.80 9.90 -22.57
C TYR A 160 4.74 10.84 -22.01
N ASP A 161 3.52 10.38 -22.04
CA ASP A 161 2.36 10.94 -21.38
C ASP A 161 1.31 9.83 -21.22
N TYR A 162 0.21 10.14 -20.56
CA TYR A 162 -0.87 9.20 -20.28
C TYR A 162 -1.46 8.55 -21.56
N ASN A 163 -1.61 9.30 -22.63
CA ASN A 163 -2.16 8.78 -23.89
C ASN A 163 -1.15 7.85 -24.60
N ILE A 164 0.14 8.21 -24.59
CA ILE A 164 1.21 7.37 -25.14
C ILE A 164 1.30 6.06 -24.37
N MET A 165 1.13 6.08 -23.04
CA MET A 165 1.09 4.88 -22.22
C MET A 165 0.02 3.89 -22.74
N TRP A 166 -1.21 4.35 -22.85
CA TRP A 166 -2.31 3.48 -23.34
C TRP A 166 -2.14 3.05 -24.77
N HIS A 167 -1.65 3.92 -25.65
CA HIS A 167 -1.32 3.55 -27.03
C HIS A 167 -0.31 2.40 -27.08
N ARG A 168 0.74 2.44 -26.24
CA ARG A 168 1.70 1.35 -26.11
C ARG A 168 1.05 0.04 -25.67
N LEU A 169 0.16 0.09 -24.68
CA LEU A 169 -0.53 -1.09 -24.14
C LEU A 169 -1.50 -1.69 -25.16
N TYR A 170 -2.24 -0.88 -25.91
CA TYR A 170 -3.10 -1.39 -26.99
C TYR A 170 -2.29 -2.00 -28.13
N ASN A 171 -1.20 -1.35 -28.54
CA ASN A 171 -0.27 -1.92 -29.54
C ASN A 171 0.34 -3.26 -29.09
N LEU A 172 0.55 -3.46 -27.78
CA LEU A 172 1.01 -4.75 -27.25
C LEU A 172 0.01 -5.87 -27.58
N ILE A 173 -1.28 -5.62 -27.40
CA ILE A 173 -2.33 -6.60 -27.71
C ILE A 173 -2.28 -6.96 -29.18
N ASP A 174 -2.22 -5.97 -30.06
CA ASP A 174 -2.14 -6.18 -31.52
C ASP A 174 -0.89 -6.97 -31.92
N GLN A 175 0.24 -6.75 -31.26
CA GLN A 175 1.48 -7.51 -31.51
C GLN A 175 1.35 -8.98 -31.06
N ILE A 176 0.75 -9.23 -29.88
CA ILE A 176 0.53 -10.58 -29.35
C ILE A 176 -0.45 -11.34 -30.26
N GLU A 177 -1.54 -10.69 -30.68
CA GLU A 177 -2.51 -11.27 -31.61
C GLU A 177 -1.85 -11.63 -32.95
N ALA A 178 -1.03 -10.73 -33.49
CA ALA A 178 -0.33 -10.95 -34.78
C ALA A 178 0.68 -12.10 -34.74
N ASP A 179 1.24 -12.43 -33.58
CA ASP A 179 2.16 -13.56 -33.40
C ASP A 179 1.42 -14.91 -33.44
N CYS A 180 0.10 -14.93 -33.39
CA CYS A 180 -0.74 -16.15 -33.45
C CYS A 180 -0.29 -17.25 -32.50
N ILE A 181 0.03 -16.88 -31.25
CA ILE A 181 0.52 -17.80 -30.20
C ILE A 181 -0.65 -18.68 -29.75
N ASP A 182 -0.43 -20.00 -29.72
CA ASP A 182 -1.41 -20.95 -29.19
C ASP A 182 -1.23 -21.12 -27.67
N PHE A 183 -2.28 -20.81 -26.87
CA PHE A 183 -2.31 -20.94 -25.42
C PHE A 183 -3.76 -21.09 -24.92
N LYS A 184 -3.95 -21.68 -23.76
CA LYS A 184 -5.26 -21.97 -23.17
C LYS A 184 -5.78 -20.84 -22.30
N ASP A 185 -4.92 -20.30 -21.46
CA ASP A 185 -5.26 -19.23 -20.53
C ASP A 185 -4.15 -18.17 -20.49
N CYS A 186 -4.51 -16.98 -20.02
CA CYS A 186 -3.59 -15.84 -19.93
C CYS A 186 -3.52 -15.31 -18.49
N LYS A 187 -2.32 -15.02 -18.05
CA LYS A 187 -2.10 -14.32 -16.78
C LYS A 187 -1.44 -12.98 -17.05
N VAL A 188 -1.95 -11.94 -16.39
CA VAL A 188 -1.37 -10.59 -16.43
C VAL A 188 -0.82 -10.26 -15.07
N ALA A 189 0.50 -10.10 -14.97
CA ALA A 189 1.16 -9.68 -13.75
C ALA A 189 1.52 -8.19 -13.82
N ILE A 190 0.95 -7.38 -12.93
CA ILE A 190 1.24 -5.96 -12.73
C ILE A 190 2.24 -5.84 -11.60
N LEU A 191 3.47 -5.45 -11.91
CA LEU A 191 4.61 -5.50 -10.98
C LEU A 191 4.93 -4.14 -10.34
N GLY A 192 3.92 -3.33 -10.06
CA GLY A 192 4.04 -2.07 -9.34
C GLY A 192 4.51 -0.89 -10.18
N ASP A 193 4.70 0.23 -9.49
CA ASP A 193 4.97 1.56 -10.03
C ASP A 193 3.94 1.97 -11.10
N CYS A 194 2.65 1.76 -10.73
CA CYS A 194 1.53 2.13 -11.57
C CYS A 194 1.45 3.65 -11.77
N PHE A 195 1.87 4.44 -10.78
CA PHE A 195 1.68 5.89 -10.75
C PHE A 195 3.00 6.66 -10.59
N GLU A 196 3.08 7.84 -11.23
CA GLU A 196 4.02 8.88 -10.79
C GLU A 196 3.40 9.58 -9.58
N ASN A 197 4.00 9.43 -8.39
CA ASN A 197 3.49 9.99 -7.15
C ASN A 197 4.36 11.17 -6.67
N ILE A 198 3.92 11.89 -5.64
CA ILE A 198 4.62 13.04 -5.04
C ILE A 198 5.75 12.56 -4.13
N LEU A 199 6.69 11.79 -4.66
CA LEU A 199 7.82 11.25 -3.89
C LEU A 199 8.97 12.23 -3.73
N ARG A 200 9.19 13.06 -4.75
CA ARG A 200 10.32 14.00 -4.83
C ARG A 200 9.88 15.25 -5.58
N THR A 201 10.59 16.35 -5.37
CA THR A 201 10.36 17.59 -6.12
C THR A 201 10.44 17.37 -7.65
N ALA A 202 11.31 16.46 -8.11
CA ALA A 202 11.40 16.12 -9.53
C ALA A 202 10.14 15.44 -10.07
N SER A 203 9.47 14.64 -9.27
CA SER A 203 8.20 14.00 -9.63
C SER A 203 7.08 15.01 -9.80
N LEU A 204 7.00 16.01 -8.90
CA LEU A 204 6.02 17.11 -9.03
C LEU A 204 6.10 17.84 -10.38
N LEU A 205 7.31 18.01 -10.93
CA LEU A 205 7.50 18.67 -12.22
C LEU A 205 7.00 17.84 -13.41
N LYS A 206 6.85 16.54 -13.25
CA LYS A 206 6.35 15.62 -14.28
C LYS A 206 4.83 15.49 -14.27
N LEU A 207 4.18 15.70 -13.10
CA LEU A 207 2.74 15.58 -12.94
C LEU A 207 1.99 16.68 -13.70
N ARG A 208 0.91 16.31 -14.38
CA ARG A 208 0.01 17.23 -15.10
C ARG A 208 -1.38 17.31 -14.50
N GLU A 209 -1.75 16.31 -13.71
CA GLU A 209 -3.04 16.22 -13.03
C GLU A 209 -2.83 15.73 -11.58
N PRO A 210 -3.81 15.90 -10.69
CA PRO A 210 -3.76 15.36 -9.34
C PRO A 210 -3.59 13.84 -9.33
N VAL A 211 -2.81 13.32 -8.39
CA VAL A 211 -2.54 11.87 -8.30
C VAL A 211 -3.83 11.06 -8.16
N ILE A 212 -4.78 11.52 -7.35
CA ILE A 212 -6.05 10.81 -7.14
C ILE A 212 -6.87 10.71 -8.44
N ASP A 213 -6.92 11.79 -9.24
CA ASP A 213 -7.62 11.79 -10.53
C ASP A 213 -6.97 10.80 -11.50
N THR A 214 -5.63 10.75 -11.50
CA THR A 214 -4.85 9.77 -12.27
C THR A 214 -5.17 8.34 -11.82
N VAL A 215 -5.25 8.08 -10.51
CA VAL A 215 -5.55 6.74 -9.97
C VAL A 215 -6.94 6.25 -10.41
N ILE A 216 -7.96 7.10 -10.29
CA ILE A 216 -9.34 6.76 -10.69
C ILE A 216 -9.38 6.48 -12.19
N ARG A 217 -8.82 7.36 -13.00
CA ARG A 217 -8.80 7.24 -14.47
C ARG A 217 -8.03 5.98 -14.91
N PHE A 218 -6.84 5.74 -14.33
CA PHE A 218 -6.04 4.55 -14.62
C PHE A 218 -6.79 3.26 -14.29
N SER A 219 -7.49 3.22 -13.15
CA SER A 219 -8.24 2.03 -12.74
C SER A 219 -9.34 1.68 -13.73
N GLU A 220 -10.10 2.67 -14.22
CA GLU A 220 -11.13 2.45 -15.22
C GLU A 220 -10.55 2.08 -16.60
N ASP A 221 -9.49 2.77 -17.03
CA ASP A 221 -8.84 2.47 -18.30
C ASP A 221 -8.13 1.09 -18.28
N MET A 222 -7.63 0.65 -17.12
CA MET A 222 -7.09 -0.70 -16.93
C MET A 222 -8.20 -1.76 -17.06
N CYS A 223 -9.37 -1.51 -16.49
CA CYS A 223 -10.51 -2.41 -16.70
C CYS A 223 -10.86 -2.53 -18.22
N ARG A 224 -10.93 -1.42 -18.92
CA ARG A 224 -11.21 -1.43 -20.36
C ARG A 224 -10.14 -2.16 -21.16
N TRP A 225 -8.87 -1.97 -20.80
CA TRP A 225 -7.75 -2.65 -21.45
C TRP A 225 -7.78 -4.16 -21.20
N LEU A 226 -8.04 -4.61 -19.98
CA LEU A 226 -8.17 -6.03 -19.64
C LEU A 226 -9.35 -6.68 -20.38
N LEU A 227 -10.48 -6.00 -20.46
CA LEU A 227 -11.64 -6.47 -21.24
C LEU A 227 -11.29 -6.59 -22.72
N HIS A 228 -10.61 -5.58 -23.27
CA HIS A 228 -10.16 -5.63 -24.67
C HIS A 228 -9.16 -6.77 -24.91
N LEU A 229 -8.23 -7.00 -23.99
CA LEU A 229 -7.30 -8.12 -24.03
C LEU A 229 -8.03 -9.47 -24.02
N HIS A 230 -8.99 -9.65 -23.10
CA HIS A 230 -9.84 -10.84 -23.02
C HIS A 230 -10.56 -11.13 -24.34
N LEU A 231 -11.22 -10.12 -24.89
CA LEU A 231 -11.98 -10.24 -26.13
C LEU A 231 -11.08 -10.51 -27.35
N LYS A 232 -9.94 -9.82 -27.44
CA LYS A 232 -9.00 -9.99 -28.57
C LYS A 232 -8.31 -11.34 -28.57
N LEU A 233 -7.88 -11.81 -27.40
CA LEU A 233 -7.21 -13.09 -27.28
C LEU A 233 -8.18 -14.28 -27.16
N GLY A 234 -9.46 -14.01 -26.90
CA GLY A 234 -10.50 -15.05 -26.76
C GLY A 234 -10.26 -16.03 -25.62
N THR A 235 -9.61 -15.58 -24.53
CA THR A 235 -9.20 -16.44 -23.41
C THR A 235 -9.49 -15.80 -22.07
N ASP A 236 -9.64 -16.63 -21.03
CA ASP A 236 -9.76 -16.15 -19.67
C ASP A 236 -8.43 -15.53 -19.17
N ILE A 237 -8.58 -14.45 -18.40
CA ILE A 237 -7.45 -13.69 -17.88
C ILE A 237 -7.46 -13.73 -16.35
N GLU A 238 -6.37 -14.12 -15.73
CA GLU A 238 -6.12 -13.95 -14.30
C GLU A 238 -5.14 -12.78 -14.09
N VAL A 239 -5.51 -11.82 -13.24
CA VAL A 239 -4.69 -10.64 -12.95
C VAL A 239 -4.03 -10.78 -11.58
N ILE A 240 -2.71 -10.70 -11.56
CA ILE A 240 -1.85 -10.73 -10.38
C ILE A 240 -1.28 -9.33 -10.21
N THR A 241 -1.43 -8.72 -9.03
CA THR A 241 -0.98 -7.35 -8.80
C THR A 241 -0.14 -7.24 -7.55
N VAL A 242 1.06 -6.69 -7.70
CA VAL A 242 1.95 -6.30 -6.59
C VAL A 242 2.20 -4.79 -6.63
N GLY A 243 2.46 -4.17 -5.48
CA GLY A 243 2.72 -2.74 -5.41
C GLY A 243 4.18 -2.39 -5.66
N GLY A 244 4.42 -1.15 -6.09
CA GLY A 244 5.75 -0.57 -6.25
C GLY A 244 6.05 0.54 -5.26
N ASN A 245 7.29 0.99 -5.24
CA ASN A 245 7.72 2.06 -4.32
C ASN A 245 7.12 3.43 -4.68
N HIS A 246 6.70 3.65 -5.93
CA HIS A 246 5.99 4.86 -6.32
C HIS A 246 4.50 4.82 -5.97
N ASP A 247 3.95 3.65 -5.68
CA ASP A 247 2.54 3.50 -5.33
C ASP A 247 2.26 3.74 -3.84
N THR A 248 3.30 3.77 -2.99
CA THR A 248 3.17 4.06 -1.55
C THR A 248 2.90 5.53 -1.27
N GLN A 249 2.00 5.80 -0.32
CA GLN A 249 1.67 7.15 0.15
C GLN A 249 2.82 7.73 0.99
N ARG A 250 3.59 8.66 0.41
CA ARG A 250 4.61 9.44 1.11
C ARG A 250 4.74 10.82 0.51
N LEU A 251 5.07 11.81 1.30
CA LEU A 251 5.23 13.19 0.87
C LEU A 251 6.72 13.57 0.87
N LEU A 252 7.21 14.08 -0.29
CA LEU A 252 8.46 14.82 -0.44
C LEU A 252 9.64 14.22 0.35
N GLU A 253 10.16 13.07 -0.10
CA GLU A 253 11.36 12.43 0.47
C GLU A 253 11.22 11.97 1.94
N SER A 254 10.02 12.07 2.54
CA SER A 254 9.77 11.47 3.84
C SER A 254 9.94 9.95 3.76
N ARG A 255 10.37 9.33 4.86
CA ARG A 255 10.38 7.85 4.93
C ARG A 255 8.95 7.33 4.77
N PRO A 256 8.74 6.15 4.14
CA PRO A 256 7.42 5.52 4.10
C PRO A 256 6.91 5.41 5.54
N THR A 257 5.85 6.15 5.85
CA THR A 257 5.24 6.14 7.18
C THR A 257 4.06 5.17 7.22
N PHE A 258 3.56 4.80 6.04
CA PHE A 258 2.36 3.98 5.87
C PHE A 258 2.59 3.02 4.70
N GLU A 259 3.37 1.96 4.92
CA GLU A 259 3.63 0.91 3.92
C GLU A 259 2.33 0.22 3.49
N ASP A 260 1.34 0.16 4.40
CA ASP A 260 0.04 -0.41 4.13
C ASP A 260 -0.87 0.46 3.26
N GLU A 261 -0.59 1.77 3.11
CA GLU A 261 -1.36 2.68 2.25
C GLU A 261 -0.74 2.75 0.84
N ASN A 262 -0.99 1.72 0.05
CA ASN A 262 -0.52 1.62 -1.32
C ASN A 262 -1.67 1.89 -2.31
N LEU A 263 -1.46 2.80 -3.27
CA LEU A 263 -2.46 3.17 -4.28
C LEU A 263 -2.87 2.00 -5.18
N THR A 264 -2.00 1.02 -5.35
CA THR A 264 -2.31 -0.18 -6.13
C THR A 264 -3.38 -1.05 -5.45
N LYS A 265 -3.51 -1.02 -4.12
CA LYS A 265 -4.63 -1.65 -3.41
C LYS A 265 -5.98 -1.08 -3.86
N PHE A 266 -6.04 0.24 -4.06
CA PHE A 266 -7.23 0.90 -4.60
C PHE A 266 -7.55 0.40 -6.00
N VAL A 267 -6.54 0.29 -6.89
CA VAL A 267 -6.73 -0.23 -8.25
C VAL A 267 -7.31 -1.64 -8.23
N VAL A 268 -6.79 -2.52 -7.37
CA VAL A 268 -7.30 -3.89 -7.24
C VAL A 268 -8.75 -3.92 -6.77
N VAL A 269 -9.10 -3.16 -5.73
CA VAL A 269 -10.49 -3.07 -5.24
C VAL A 269 -11.41 -2.53 -6.34
N TYR A 270 -10.96 -1.49 -7.07
CA TYR A 270 -11.70 -0.92 -8.18
C TYR A 270 -11.96 -1.96 -9.28
N MET A 271 -10.91 -2.65 -9.73
CA MET A 271 -11.03 -3.68 -10.78
C MET A 271 -11.95 -4.81 -10.34
N LYS A 272 -11.81 -5.33 -9.12
CA LYS A 272 -12.70 -6.38 -8.58
C LYS A 272 -14.16 -5.97 -8.62
N GLN A 273 -14.47 -4.75 -8.19
CA GLN A 273 -15.83 -4.23 -8.20
C GLN A 273 -16.37 -4.06 -9.63
N ARG A 274 -15.54 -3.58 -10.55
CA ARG A 274 -15.94 -3.41 -11.96
C ARG A 274 -16.16 -4.73 -12.70
N TYR A 275 -15.46 -5.79 -12.27
CA TYR A 275 -15.59 -7.12 -12.87
C TYR A 275 -16.54 -8.04 -12.08
N GLU A 276 -17.20 -7.55 -11.04
CA GLU A 276 -18.19 -8.34 -10.30
C GLU A 276 -19.32 -8.81 -11.25
N GLY A 277 -19.43 -10.14 -11.39
CA GLY A 277 -20.40 -10.76 -12.29
C GLY A 277 -20.01 -10.82 -13.79
N ILE A 278 -18.84 -10.32 -14.18
CA ILE A 278 -18.28 -10.45 -15.52
C ILE A 278 -17.42 -11.70 -15.59
N ILE A 279 -17.70 -12.59 -16.53
CA ILE A 279 -16.94 -13.83 -16.75
C ILE A 279 -15.74 -13.56 -17.64
N GLY A 280 -14.63 -14.24 -17.40
CA GLY A 280 -13.44 -14.23 -18.24
C GLY A 280 -12.31 -13.35 -17.77
N VAL A 281 -12.51 -12.50 -16.74
CA VAL A 281 -11.41 -11.76 -16.08
C VAL A 281 -11.52 -11.93 -14.59
N ASP A 282 -10.51 -12.56 -13.99
CA ASP A 282 -10.39 -12.79 -12.54
C ASP A 282 -9.29 -11.91 -11.95
N ILE A 283 -9.63 -11.12 -10.94
CA ILE A 283 -8.71 -10.18 -10.28
C ILE A 283 -8.33 -10.73 -8.91
N ASN A 284 -7.07 -11.10 -8.74
CA ASN A 284 -6.55 -11.56 -7.45
C ASN A 284 -6.51 -10.42 -6.42
N ASP A 285 -6.46 -10.80 -5.14
CA ASP A 285 -6.18 -9.84 -4.07
C ASP A 285 -4.78 -9.25 -4.22
N TYR A 286 -4.65 -7.98 -3.80
CA TYR A 286 -3.36 -7.32 -3.71
C TYR A 286 -2.41 -8.07 -2.78
N GLN A 287 -1.16 -8.18 -3.18
CA GLN A 287 -0.08 -8.74 -2.38
C GLN A 287 1.18 -7.88 -2.55
N ASP A 288 1.98 -7.72 -1.49
CA ASP A 288 3.29 -7.05 -1.62
C ASP A 288 4.24 -7.91 -2.45
N ILE A 289 4.16 -9.22 -2.28
CA ILE A 289 4.83 -10.24 -3.08
C ILE A 289 3.83 -11.36 -3.33
N ALA A 290 3.66 -11.75 -4.59
CA ALA A 290 2.80 -12.84 -4.98
C ALA A 290 3.64 -14.07 -5.39
N ILE A 291 3.23 -15.26 -4.95
CA ILE A 291 3.78 -16.53 -5.42
C ILE A 291 2.62 -17.32 -6.02
N LYS A 292 2.78 -17.71 -7.29
CA LYS A 292 1.76 -18.46 -8.03
C LYS A 292 2.38 -19.67 -8.70
N ASN A 293 1.64 -20.77 -8.68
CA ASN A 293 1.98 -21.93 -9.49
C ASN A 293 1.38 -21.79 -10.88
N ILE A 294 2.21 -21.77 -11.90
CA ILE A 294 1.80 -21.73 -13.32
C ILE A 294 2.35 -22.97 -14.00
N ARG A 295 1.48 -23.88 -14.36
CA ARG A 295 1.85 -25.13 -15.02
C ARG A 295 2.99 -25.88 -14.32
N GLY A 296 2.90 -26.05 -13.00
CA GLY A 296 3.91 -26.75 -12.21
C GLY A 296 5.12 -25.88 -11.82
N THR A 297 5.31 -24.71 -12.39
CA THR A 297 6.39 -23.77 -12.05
C THR A 297 5.94 -22.79 -10.98
N ASN A 298 6.63 -22.69 -9.85
CA ASN A 298 6.36 -21.72 -8.80
C ASN A 298 7.05 -20.41 -9.12
N ILE A 299 6.27 -19.38 -9.37
CA ILE A 299 6.75 -18.08 -9.83
C ILE A 299 6.49 -17.02 -8.77
N MET A 300 7.54 -16.29 -8.41
CA MET A 300 7.47 -15.13 -7.53
C MET A 300 7.33 -13.86 -8.36
N PHE A 301 6.40 -12.99 -7.96
CA PHE A 301 6.20 -11.65 -8.50
C PHE A 301 6.46 -10.63 -7.42
N CYS A 302 7.31 -9.64 -7.70
CA CYS A 302 7.61 -8.52 -6.81
C CYS A 302 7.89 -7.27 -7.64
N HIS A 303 7.98 -6.10 -7.01
CA HIS A 303 8.41 -4.90 -7.75
C HIS A 303 9.91 -4.94 -8.10
N GLY A 304 10.74 -5.49 -7.23
CA GLY A 304 12.15 -5.72 -7.52
C GLY A 304 13.09 -4.60 -7.08
N GLU A 305 12.80 -3.92 -5.98
CA GLU A 305 13.64 -2.86 -5.39
C GLU A 305 15.00 -3.36 -4.91
N ASP A 306 15.10 -4.64 -4.56
CA ASP A 306 16.31 -5.24 -4.05
C ASP A 306 17.41 -5.31 -5.12
N LYS A 307 18.63 -5.02 -4.72
CA LYS A 307 19.78 -5.07 -5.63
C LYS A 307 20.11 -6.50 -6.06
N ASP A 308 19.98 -7.44 -5.14
CA ASP A 308 20.22 -8.87 -5.40
C ASP A 308 18.93 -9.67 -5.25
N LEU A 309 18.32 -9.94 -6.38
CA LEU A 309 17.03 -10.62 -6.45
C LEU A 309 17.13 -12.14 -6.20
N SER A 310 18.33 -12.72 -6.28
CA SER A 310 18.54 -14.13 -5.92
C SER A 310 18.36 -14.32 -4.41
N THR A 311 18.90 -13.41 -3.60
CA THR A 311 18.72 -13.41 -2.14
C THR A 311 17.25 -13.18 -1.77
N THR A 312 16.52 -12.38 -2.52
CA THR A 312 15.08 -12.16 -2.33
C THR A 312 14.29 -13.45 -2.56
N MET A 313 14.56 -14.16 -3.65
CA MET A 313 13.93 -15.47 -3.93
C MET A 313 14.23 -16.49 -2.84
N ASP A 314 15.49 -16.58 -2.37
CA ASP A 314 15.90 -17.50 -1.30
C ASP A 314 15.23 -17.15 0.02
N TYR A 315 15.13 -15.87 0.35
CA TYR A 315 14.45 -15.40 1.56
C TYR A 315 12.97 -15.82 1.57
N PHE A 316 12.24 -15.57 0.48
CA PHE A 316 10.82 -15.90 0.40
C PHE A 316 10.56 -17.40 0.23
N SER A 317 11.45 -18.14 -0.44
CA SER A 317 11.41 -19.60 -0.46
C SER A 317 11.47 -20.16 0.96
N ASN A 318 12.40 -19.66 1.78
CA ASN A 318 12.55 -20.10 3.16
C ASN A 318 11.39 -19.62 4.05
N LEU A 319 10.93 -18.37 3.90
CA LEU A 319 9.87 -17.80 4.71
C LEU A 319 8.55 -18.53 4.53
N TYR A 320 8.20 -18.86 3.29
CA TYR A 320 6.92 -19.48 2.95
C TYR A 320 7.02 -21.00 2.76
N ASN A 321 8.21 -21.57 2.89
CA ASN A 321 8.48 -23.00 2.68
C ASN A 321 7.97 -23.48 1.31
N VAL A 322 8.28 -22.72 0.27
CA VAL A 322 7.93 -22.99 -1.14
C VAL A 322 9.18 -22.89 -1.98
N ASP A 323 9.44 -23.91 -2.82
CA ASP A 323 10.50 -23.82 -3.81
C ASP A 323 10.07 -22.85 -4.92
N ILE A 324 10.76 -21.72 -5.04
CA ILE A 324 10.51 -20.72 -6.07
C ILE A 324 11.45 -21.01 -7.24
N ASP A 325 10.87 -21.35 -8.38
CA ASP A 325 11.61 -21.68 -9.61
C ASP A 325 12.01 -20.43 -10.40
N GLU A 326 11.09 -19.50 -10.55
CA GLU A 326 11.30 -18.25 -11.26
C GLU A 326 10.83 -17.03 -10.48
N GLY A 327 11.45 -15.89 -10.73
CA GLY A 327 11.05 -14.59 -10.18
C GLY A 327 10.97 -13.52 -11.25
N TYR A 328 9.94 -12.67 -11.16
CA TYR A 328 9.77 -11.50 -12.01
C TYR A 328 9.70 -10.23 -11.19
N GLY A 329 10.42 -9.18 -11.64
CA GLY A 329 10.38 -7.86 -11.04
C GLY A 329 10.68 -6.76 -12.04
N GLY A 330 10.29 -5.52 -11.73
CA GLY A 330 10.51 -4.31 -12.52
C GLY A 330 11.60 -3.41 -11.96
N HIS A 331 11.21 -2.16 -11.65
CA HIS A 331 11.97 -1.12 -10.93
C HIS A 331 13.15 -0.48 -11.66
N LEU A 332 14.01 -1.27 -12.33
CA LEU A 332 15.20 -0.72 -13.00
C LEU A 332 14.95 -0.27 -14.44
N HIS A 333 13.73 -0.35 -14.93
CA HIS A 333 13.31 0.03 -16.28
C HIS A 333 14.12 -0.61 -17.42
N ARG A 334 14.77 -1.75 -17.16
CA ARG A 334 15.52 -2.49 -18.18
C ARG A 334 15.30 -3.99 -18.06
N PRO A 335 15.14 -4.71 -19.17
CA PRO A 335 15.07 -6.16 -19.14
C PRO A 335 16.45 -6.75 -18.83
N GLU A 336 16.48 -7.71 -17.89
CA GLU A 336 17.69 -8.46 -17.51
C GLU A 336 17.25 -9.80 -16.94
N SER A 337 17.80 -10.92 -17.44
CA SER A 337 17.56 -12.24 -16.87
C SER A 337 18.86 -12.84 -16.35
N LYS A 338 18.79 -13.45 -15.16
CA LYS A 338 19.95 -14.09 -14.50
C LYS A 338 19.57 -15.48 -14.02
N ALA A 339 20.29 -16.50 -14.48
CA ALA A 339 20.21 -17.85 -13.92
C ALA A 339 20.92 -17.87 -12.56
N ILE A 340 20.24 -18.41 -11.54
CA ILE A 340 20.71 -18.47 -10.15
C ILE A 340 20.78 -19.90 -9.60
N GLY A 341 20.33 -20.89 -10.36
CA GLY A 341 20.35 -22.29 -9.98
C GLY A 341 19.63 -23.16 -10.98
N ILE A 342 19.33 -24.38 -10.58
CA ILE A 342 18.61 -25.38 -11.36
C ILE A 342 17.51 -25.95 -10.47
N THR A 343 16.33 -26.16 -11.04
CA THR A 343 15.18 -26.80 -10.41
C THR A 343 14.74 -28.03 -11.22
N GLU A 344 13.73 -28.76 -10.75
CA GLU A 344 13.17 -29.90 -11.47
C GLU A 344 12.53 -29.51 -12.81
N VAL A 345 12.05 -28.25 -12.91
CA VAL A 345 11.35 -27.73 -14.10
C VAL A 345 12.24 -26.91 -15.03
N GLY A 346 13.55 -26.78 -14.72
CA GLY A 346 14.53 -26.07 -15.55
C GLY A 346 15.47 -25.18 -14.78
N ASP A 347 16.01 -24.15 -15.44
CA ASP A 347 16.89 -23.17 -14.79
C ASP A 347 16.08 -22.32 -13.79
N ARG A 348 16.60 -22.22 -12.56
CA ARG A 348 16.10 -21.25 -11.58
C ARG A 348 16.54 -19.85 -11.98
N MET A 349 15.58 -18.98 -12.30
CA MET A 349 15.90 -17.70 -12.91
C MET A 349 15.22 -16.54 -12.20
N PHE A 350 15.88 -15.39 -12.16
CA PHE A 350 15.23 -14.12 -11.91
C PHE A 350 15.27 -13.23 -13.16
N THR A 351 14.12 -12.66 -13.52
CA THR A 351 13.98 -11.77 -14.67
C THR A 351 13.48 -10.40 -14.22
N ARG A 352 14.28 -9.37 -14.45
CA ARG A 352 13.80 -8.00 -14.46
C ARG A 352 13.14 -7.75 -15.80
N VAL A 353 11.91 -7.30 -15.76
CA VAL A 353 11.16 -6.95 -16.97
C VAL A 353 11.44 -5.52 -17.40
N GLY A 354 11.12 -5.19 -18.63
CA GLY A 354 11.18 -3.81 -19.12
C GLY A 354 10.06 -2.98 -18.52
N SER A 355 10.11 -1.67 -18.78
CA SER A 355 9.10 -0.72 -18.30
C SER A 355 8.21 -0.22 -19.42
N ILE A 356 6.96 0.09 -19.09
CA ILE A 356 6.03 0.76 -20.01
C ILE A 356 6.53 2.18 -20.33
N VAL A 357 7.11 2.84 -19.33
CA VAL A 357 7.61 4.21 -19.47
C VAL A 357 8.86 4.32 -20.35
N GLY A 358 9.72 3.29 -20.36
CA GLY A 358 11.00 3.30 -21.06
C GLY A 358 12.03 4.24 -20.41
N ILE A 359 12.99 4.72 -21.23
CA ILE A 359 14.01 5.67 -20.74
C ILE A 359 13.39 6.97 -20.31
N ASP A 360 13.61 7.35 -19.06
CA ASP A 360 13.27 8.65 -18.49
C ASP A 360 14.53 9.41 -18.03
N THR A 361 14.35 10.56 -17.41
CA THR A 361 15.45 11.36 -16.88
C THR A 361 16.21 10.67 -15.73
N PHE A 362 15.53 9.83 -14.95
CA PHE A 362 16.14 9.05 -13.87
C PHE A 362 16.98 7.90 -14.45
N ALA A 363 16.41 7.11 -15.36
CA ALA A 363 17.11 6.02 -16.04
C ALA A 363 18.38 6.54 -16.74
N LYS A 364 18.30 7.69 -17.41
CA LYS A 364 19.48 8.36 -18.02
C LYS A 364 20.54 8.72 -16.97
N LYS A 365 20.15 9.20 -15.80
CA LYS A 365 21.07 9.56 -14.71
C LYS A 365 21.83 8.35 -14.15
N ILE A 366 21.14 7.22 -13.96
CA ILE A 366 21.75 5.98 -13.48
C ILE A 366 22.40 5.16 -14.60
N ARG A 367 22.45 5.70 -15.84
CA ARG A 367 23.03 5.07 -17.03
C ARG A 367 22.35 3.76 -17.44
N VAL A 368 21.09 3.65 -17.16
CA VAL A 368 20.22 2.58 -17.62
C VAL A 368 19.36 3.14 -18.74
N ALA A 369 19.50 2.61 -19.94
CA ALA A 369 18.72 3.04 -21.09
C ALA A 369 18.14 1.82 -21.78
N ALA A 370 16.81 1.70 -21.73
CA ALA A 370 16.11 0.68 -22.46
C ALA A 370 14.90 1.28 -23.19
N ARG A 371 14.53 0.69 -24.30
CA ARG A 371 13.26 1.01 -24.96
C ARG A 371 12.10 0.51 -24.10
N PRO A 372 10.95 1.17 -24.15
CA PRO A 372 9.74 0.65 -23.51
C PRO A 372 9.48 -0.78 -24.02
N SER A 373 9.21 -1.68 -23.10
CA SER A 373 8.99 -3.08 -23.46
C SER A 373 8.23 -3.83 -22.37
N VAL A 374 7.55 -4.90 -22.79
CA VAL A 374 6.84 -5.85 -21.95
C VAL A 374 7.43 -7.24 -22.16
N TYR A 375 7.59 -7.98 -21.09
CA TYR A 375 8.09 -9.33 -21.14
C TYR A 375 6.93 -10.31 -21.12
N VAL A 376 6.88 -11.19 -22.15
CA VAL A 376 5.84 -12.20 -22.31
C VAL A 376 6.50 -13.57 -22.30
N THR A 377 5.90 -14.50 -21.57
CA THR A 377 6.43 -15.86 -21.39
C THR A 377 5.33 -16.89 -21.61
N LEU A 378 5.65 -17.97 -22.27
CA LEU A 378 4.77 -19.13 -22.43
C LEU A 378 5.25 -20.27 -21.52
N TYR A 379 4.31 -20.77 -20.71
CA TYR A 379 4.51 -21.92 -19.82
C TYR A 379 3.71 -23.12 -20.30
N THR A 380 4.30 -24.28 -20.21
CA THR A 380 3.66 -25.59 -20.38
C THR A 380 3.93 -26.44 -19.14
N ASP A 381 3.38 -27.63 -19.05
CA ASP A 381 3.64 -28.57 -17.96
C ASP A 381 5.13 -29.01 -17.86
N ASN A 382 5.92 -28.68 -18.88
CA ASN A 382 7.37 -28.87 -18.89
C ASN A 382 8.16 -27.60 -18.47
N GLY A 383 7.48 -26.62 -17.85
CA GLY A 383 8.08 -25.35 -17.45
C GLY A 383 8.02 -24.28 -18.55
N LYS A 384 8.95 -23.31 -18.46
CA LYS A 384 9.04 -22.21 -19.40
C LYS A 384 9.47 -22.68 -20.80
N THR A 385 8.61 -22.47 -21.78
CA THR A 385 8.88 -22.87 -23.18
C THR A 385 9.67 -21.79 -23.92
N TRP A 386 9.24 -20.54 -23.81
CA TRP A 386 9.93 -19.39 -24.38
C TRP A 386 9.55 -18.11 -23.66
N SER A 387 10.35 -17.09 -23.87
CA SER A 387 10.07 -15.73 -23.43
C SER A 387 10.54 -14.71 -24.45
N ARG A 388 9.87 -13.56 -24.50
CA ARG A 388 10.11 -12.51 -25.48
C ARG A 388 9.85 -11.12 -24.91
N ASN A 389 10.68 -10.14 -25.30
CA ASN A 389 10.40 -8.73 -25.08
C ASN A 389 9.61 -8.17 -26.27
N TYR A 390 8.42 -7.65 -25.99
CA TYR A 390 7.63 -6.85 -26.93
C TYR A 390 8.01 -5.39 -26.74
N TYR A 391 8.53 -4.76 -27.77
CA TYR A 391 8.88 -3.34 -27.74
C TYR A 391 7.66 -2.50 -28.14
N LEU A 392 7.42 -1.45 -27.32
CA LEU A 392 6.22 -0.63 -27.38
C LEU A 392 6.42 0.66 -28.17
#